data_139431ec9025e26fa53811f50cb98d73
#
_entry.id   139431ec9025e26fa53811f50cb98d73
#
_cell.length_a   1.000
_cell.length_b   1.000
_cell.length_c   1.000
_cell.angle_alpha   90.00
_cell.angle_beta   90.00
_cell.angle_gamma   90.00
#
_symmetry.space_group_name_H-M   'P 1'
#
loop_
_entity.id
_entity.type
_entity.pdbx_description
1 polymer ?
#
loop_
_entity_poly.entity_id
_entity_poly.type
_entity_poly.pdbx_seq_one_letter_code
_entity_poly.pdbx_strand_id
1 'polypeptide(L)'
;MYLLKWLEHERGAAWIDEHIEALANLSGTLLGVPKAMPALMTGEMRDTVQVPSMLAYLLERFFSAQERAALFRTWAGSSSMIVKGGNAVWGDVHGAPDDTPNATKTHGILMEYANRPDLNETEPTRKLRADDVYPWLNKHTDQHYQNMLKTNYSFGIERDSAQIRANNKDPTKWTNPLEVALPHAPHMKVYCIYGWNKPTERSYWMYEQETESALNERSPDGFEYSESLRNRTSDTDKLMVSRIDGQMNDEESVPPLESGVRMGEGDGTVSLLSLGSMCAHGWHMDRYNPARLKV
;
A
#
# COMPACT_ATOMS: atom_id res chain seq x y z
N MET A 1 -7.90 14.07 -2.30
CA MET A 1 -7.03 14.81 -3.26
C MET A 1 -7.56 14.75 -4.69
N TYR A 2 -7.84 13.57 -5.28
CA TYR A 2 -8.23 13.47 -6.69
C TYR A 2 -9.40 14.40 -7.08
N LEU A 3 -10.53 14.34 -6.37
CA LEU A 3 -11.69 15.18 -6.65
C LEU A 3 -11.36 16.69 -6.59
N LEU A 4 -10.58 17.11 -5.59
CA LEU A 4 -10.17 18.51 -5.46
C LEU A 4 -9.32 18.98 -6.63
N LYS A 5 -8.35 18.13 -7.07
CA LYS A 5 -7.49 18.42 -8.24
C LYS A 5 -8.29 18.39 -9.55
N TRP A 6 -9.24 17.47 -9.68
CA TRP A 6 -10.13 17.42 -10.82
C TRP A 6 -11.02 18.69 -10.90
N LEU A 7 -11.58 19.14 -9.78
CA LEU A 7 -12.34 20.41 -9.74
C LEU A 7 -11.46 21.61 -10.10
N GLU A 8 -10.21 21.65 -9.61
CA GLU A 8 -9.26 22.70 -9.98
C GLU A 8 -8.96 22.68 -11.47
N HIS A 9 -8.81 21.51 -12.07
CA HIS A 9 -8.56 21.35 -13.51
C HIS A 9 -9.74 21.81 -14.35
N GLU A 10 -10.97 21.42 -13.99
CA GLU A 10 -12.19 21.71 -14.74
C GLU A 10 -12.71 23.15 -14.56
N ARG A 11 -12.54 23.72 -13.37
CA ARG A 11 -13.15 24.98 -12.97
C ARG A 11 -12.14 26.10 -12.68
N GLY A 12 -10.90 25.74 -12.41
CA GLY A 12 -9.85 26.67 -12.02
C GLY A 12 -9.78 26.94 -10.52
N ALA A 13 -8.62 27.40 -10.07
CA ALA A 13 -8.35 27.68 -8.66
C ALA A 13 -9.24 28.81 -8.09
N ALA A 14 -9.57 29.82 -8.89
CA ALA A 14 -10.46 30.91 -8.46
C ALA A 14 -11.87 30.40 -8.14
N TRP A 15 -12.38 29.43 -8.90
CA TRP A 15 -13.66 28.80 -8.61
C TRP A 15 -13.62 28.02 -7.30
N ILE A 16 -12.50 27.28 -7.05
CA ILE A 16 -12.30 26.58 -5.77
C ILE A 16 -12.34 27.58 -4.62
N ASP A 17 -11.63 28.71 -4.75
CA ASP A 17 -11.53 29.74 -3.70
C ASP A 17 -12.89 30.40 -3.39
N GLU A 18 -13.75 30.52 -4.40
CA GLU A 18 -15.09 31.13 -4.26
C GLU A 18 -16.12 30.14 -3.72
N HIS A 19 -16.04 28.84 -4.08
CA HIS A 19 -17.14 27.89 -3.86
C HIS A 19 -16.83 26.81 -2.83
N ILE A 20 -15.54 26.59 -2.47
CA ILE A 20 -15.13 25.54 -1.52
C ILE A 20 -14.63 26.18 -0.24
N GLU A 21 -15.46 26.20 0.79
CA GLU A 21 -15.10 26.73 2.11
C GLU A 21 -13.97 25.92 2.76
N ALA A 22 -14.03 24.58 2.65
CA ALA A 22 -13.05 23.71 3.29
C ALA A 22 -12.94 22.33 2.66
N LEU A 23 -11.76 21.72 2.80
CA LEU A 23 -11.52 20.30 2.64
C LEU A 23 -11.45 19.65 4.04
N ALA A 24 -12.45 18.85 4.41
CA ALA A 24 -12.42 18.04 5.62
C ALA A 24 -11.87 16.64 5.30
N ASN A 25 -10.67 16.35 5.74
CA ASN A 25 -10.05 15.03 5.61
C ASN A 25 -10.33 14.21 6.89
N LEU A 26 -11.27 13.27 6.82
CA LEU A 26 -11.65 12.40 7.92
C LEU A 26 -10.95 11.05 7.77
N SER A 27 -9.91 10.80 8.54
CA SER A 27 -9.08 9.57 8.52
C SER A 27 -8.68 9.12 7.12
N GLY A 28 -8.40 10.09 6.22
CA GLY A 28 -8.08 9.80 4.83
C GLY A 28 -6.71 9.13 4.68
N THR A 29 -6.66 8.10 3.84
CA THR A 29 -5.44 7.35 3.50
C THR A 29 -4.55 8.15 2.54
N LEU A 30 -4.00 9.28 3.00
CA LEU A 30 -3.29 10.23 2.14
C LEU A 30 -2.05 9.59 1.47
N LEU A 31 -1.29 8.82 2.24
CA LEU A 31 -0.04 8.19 1.78
C LEU A 31 -0.15 6.68 1.57
N GLY A 32 -1.38 6.16 1.53
CA GLY A 32 -1.62 4.73 1.42
C GLY A 32 -1.63 4.00 2.77
N VAL A 33 -1.77 2.68 2.75
CA VAL A 33 -1.78 1.84 3.95
C VAL A 33 -0.95 0.58 3.75
N PRO A 34 -0.11 0.19 4.72
CA PRO A 34 0.66 -1.05 4.65
C PRO A 34 -0.23 -2.29 4.44
N LYS A 35 -1.40 -2.35 5.05
CA LYS A 35 -2.40 -3.43 4.90
C LYS A 35 -2.80 -3.70 3.44
N ALA A 36 -2.78 -2.70 2.58
CA ALA A 36 -3.10 -2.88 1.16
C ALA A 36 -2.03 -3.71 0.43
N MET A 37 -0.79 -3.76 0.94
CA MET A 37 0.30 -4.47 0.26
C MET A 37 0.08 -5.98 0.25
N PRO A 38 -0.04 -6.68 1.41
CA PRO A 38 -0.33 -8.10 1.38
C PRO A 38 -1.69 -8.40 0.73
N ALA A 39 -2.70 -7.57 0.90
CA ALA A 39 -3.99 -7.76 0.23
C ALA A 39 -3.86 -7.79 -1.30
N LEU A 40 -3.14 -6.85 -1.91
CA LEU A 40 -2.92 -6.79 -3.35
C LEU A 40 -1.93 -7.85 -3.86
N MET A 41 -0.96 -8.23 -3.05
CA MET A 41 0.09 -9.18 -3.41
C MET A 41 -0.36 -10.62 -3.24
N THR A 42 -1.05 -10.95 -2.14
CA THR A 42 -1.33 -12.31 -1.71
C THR A 42 -2.82 -12.59 -1.46
N GLY A 43 -3.65 -11.56 -1.40
CA GLY A 43 -5.07 -11.70 -1.02
C GLY A 43 -5.30 -11.91 0.49
N GLU A 44 -4.27 -11.69 1.31
CA GLU A 44 -4.32 -11.88 2.75
C GLU A 44 -4.13 -10.57 3.52
N MET A 45 -4.67 -10.54 4.71
CA MET A 45 -4.55 -9.50 5.72
C MET A 45 -4.57 -10.16 7.10
N ARG A 46 -4.27 -9.44 8.17
CA ARG A 46 -4.36 -9.95 9.53
C ARG A 46 -5.70 -10.67 9.79
N ASP A 47 -6.79 -10.03 9.38
CA ASP A 47 -8.14 -10.56 9.60
C ASP A 47 -8.36 -11.93 8.93
N THR A 48 -7.71 -12.21 7.79
CA THR A 48 -7.83 -13.48 7.09
C THR A 48 -6.95 -14.58 7.68
N VAL A 49 -5.80 -14.24 8.24
CA VAL A 49 -4.88 -15.23 8.84
C VAL A 49 -5.21 -15.57 10.29
N GLN A 50 -5.98 -14.73 10.98
CA GLN A 50 -6.44 -14.96 12.35
C GLN A 50 -7.78 -15.68 12.44
N VAL A 51 -8.42 -16.05 11.32
CA VAL A 51 -9.64 -16.86 11.35
C VAL A 51 -9.34 -18.27 11.86
N PRO A 52 -10.27 -18.88 12.64
CA PRO A 52 -10.12 -20.27 13.07
C PRO A 52 -9.91 -21.23 11.90
N SER A 53 -9.11 -22.28 12.09
CA SER A 53 -8.66 -23.19 11.03
C SER A 53 -9.80 -23.74 10.16
N MET A 54 -10.95 -24.04 10.75
CA MET A 54 -12.13 -24.53 9.99
C MET A 54 -12.67 -23.45 9.04
N LEU A 55 -12.76 -22.19 9.50
CA LEU A 55 -13.21 -21.07 8.66
C LEU A 55 -12.15 -20.70 7.62
N ALA A 56 -10.88 -20.79 7.96
CA ALA A 56 -9.77 -20.59 7.01
C ALA A 56 -9.84 -21.61 5.87
N TYR A 57 -10.08 -22.89 6.18
CA TYR A 57 -10.28 -23.94 5.18
C TYR A 57 -11.48 -23.66 4.27
N LEU A 58 -12.62 -23.26 4.85
CA LEU A 58 -13.81 -22.93 4.08
C LEU A 58 -13.57 -21.68 3.21
N LEU A 59 -12.92 -20.67 3.75
CA LEU A 59 -12.57 -19.46 3.00
C LEU A 59 -11.70 -19.80 1.78
N GLU A 60 -10.62 -20.58 1.98
CA GLU A 60 -9.76 -21.00 0.87
C GLU A 60 -10.50 -21.88 -0.15
N ARG A 61 -11.46 -22.69 0.29
CA ARG A 61 -12.24 -23.56 -0.60
C ARG A 61 -13.21 -22.82 -1.48
N PHE A 62 -13.86 -21.76 -0.98
CA PHE A 62 -14.90 -21.01 -1.70
C PHE A 62 -14.42 -19.68 -2.26
N PHE A 63 -13.35 -19.14 -1.71
CA PHE A 63 -12.77 -17.86 -2.14
C PHE A 63 -11.29 -17.82 -1.76
N SER A 64 -10.47 -18.39 -2.59
CA SER A 64 -9.03 -18.55 -2.37
C SER A 64 -8.29 -17.21 -2.23
N ALA A 65 -7.12 -17.23 -1.61
CA ALA A 65 -6.27 -16.04 -1.48
C ALA A 65 -5.94 -15.42 -2.85
N GLN A 66 -5.73 -16.25 -3.87
CA GLN A 66 -5.46 -15.77 -5.23
C GLN A 66 -6.66 -15.04 -5.85
N GLU A 67 -7.88 -15.59 -5.67
CA GLU A 67 -9.11 -14.93 -6.12
C GLU A 67 -9.36 -13.62 -5.38
N ARG A 68 -9.07 -13.58 -4.06
CA ARG A 68 -9.14 -12.35 -3.27
C ARG A 68 -8.16 -11.29 -3.78
N ALA A 69 -6.89 -11.68 -4.05
CA ALA A 69 -5.90 -10.76 -4.62
C ALA A 69 -6.35 -10.23 -5.98
N ALA A 70 -6.84 -11.11 -6.86
CA ALA A 70 -7.38 -10.72 -8.16
C ALA A 70 -8.54 -9.75 -8.02
N LEU A 71 -9.51 -10.03 -7.13
CA LEU A 71 -10.63 -9.14 -6.86
C LEU A 71 -10.18 -7.77 -6.35
N PHE A 72 -9.28 -7.72 -5.35
CA PHE A 72 -8.76 -6.44 -4.84
C PHE A 72 -8.07 -5.60 -5.91
N ARG A 73 -7.40 -6.22 -6.87
CA ARG A 73 -6.77 -5.53 -8.01
C ARG A 73 -7.79 -4.94 -8.98
N THR A 74 -9.03 -5.42 -9.02
CA THR A 74 -10.08 -4.82 -9.85
C THR A 74 -10.66 -3.53 -9.25
N TRP A 75 -10.42 -3.28 -7.96
CA TRP A 75 -10.96 -2.10 -7.27
C TRP A 75 -9.99 -0.94 -7.33
N ALA A 76 -10.39 0.13 -7.99
CA ALA A 76 -9.60 1.37 -8.06
C ALA A 76 -9.24 1.92 -6.67
N GLY A 77 -10.16 1.82 -5.70
CA GLY A 77 -9.94 2.20 -4.31
C GLY A 77 -8.76 1.45 -3.68
N SER A 78 -8.66 0.13 -3.89
CA SER A 78 -7.57 -0.69 -3.35
C SER A 78 -6.20 -0.25 -3.90
N SER A 79 -6.12 -0.04 -5.22
CA SER A 79 -4.88 0.41 -5.87
C SER A 79 -4.47 1.82 -5.44
N SER A 80 -5.43 2.71 -5.14
CA SER A 80 -5.15 4.04 -4.61
C SER A 80 -4.54 4.03 -3.22
N MET A 81 -4.68 2.92 -2.47
CA MET A 81 -4.14 2.73 -1.12
C MET A 81 -2.73 2.16 -1.09
N ILE A 82 -2.09 1.89 -2.24
CA ILE A 82 -0.66 1.55 -2.30
C ILE A 82 0.15 2.66 -1.62
N VAL A 83 1.16 2.27 -0.83
CA VAL A 83 2.03 3.21 -0.09
C VAL A 83 2.73 4.17 -1.04
N LYS A 84 2.80 5.45 -0.65
CA LYS A 84 3.34 6.56 -1.44
C LYS A 84 4.56 7.16 -0.76
N GLY A 85 5.48 7.71 -1.56
CA GLY A 85 6.69 8.38 -1.08
C GLY A 85 7.83 7.43 -0.78
N GLY A 86 7.66 6.12 -1.00
CA GLY A 86 8.71 5.11 -0.89
C GLY A 86 9.42 5.11 0.47
N ASN A 87 10.67 4.70 0.48
CA ASN A 87 11.50 4.63 1.68
C ASN A 87 11.68 5.99 2.37
N ALA A 88 11.56 7.09 1.62
CA ALA A 88 11.66 8.45 2.17
C ALA A 88 10.53 8.79 3.17
N VAL A 89 9.40 8.09 3.09
CA VAL A 89 8.25 8.23 4.01
C VAL A 89 8.15 7.07 4.97
N TRP A 90 8.35 5.84 4.48
CA TRP A 90 8.03 4.62 5.22
C TRP A 90 9.24 3.98 5.91
N GLY A 91 10.44 4.53 5.69
CA GLY A 91 11.69 3.98 6.21
C GLY A 91 12.29 2.88 5.34
N ASP A 92 13.39 2.34 5.81
CA ASP A 92 14.15 1.27 5.16
C ASP A 92 14.72 0.27 6.19
N VAL A 93 15.74 -0.49 5.79
CA VAL A 93 16.39 -1.49 6.67
C VAL A 93 17.09 -0.89 7.90
N HIS A 94 17.33 0.42 7.90
CA HIS A 94 18.03 1.13 8.98
C HIS A 94 17.08 1.77 9.98
N GLY A 95 15.82 2.00 9.60
CA GLY A 95 14.82 2.58 10.48
C GLY A 95 13.60 3.12 9.73
N ALA A 96 12.54 3.36 10.48
CA ALA A 96 11.32 4.03 10.04
C ALA A 96 10.99 5.22 10.96
N PRO A 97 10.32 6.27 10.45
CA PRO A 97 9.97 7.44 11.26
C PRO A 97 9.06 7.13 12.45
N ASP A 98 8.34 6.03 12.39
CA ASP A 98 7.39 5.56 13.40
C ASP A 98 7.94 4.38 14.24
N ASP A 99 9.23 4.09 14.14
CA ASP A 99 9.88 3.15 15.06
C ASP A 99 9.95 3.74 16.47
N THR A 100 9.73 2.90 17.48
CA THR A 100 9.93 3.30 18.86
C THR A 100 11.44 3.40 19.17
N PRO A 101 11.85 4.23 20.15
CA PRO A 101 13.27 4.44 20.47
C PRO A 101 14.04 3.15 20.85
N ASN A 102 13.33 2.14 21.32
CA ASN A 102 13.87 0.83 21.71
C ASN A 102 13.56 -0.28 20.70
N ALA A 103 13.20 0.09 19.49
CA ALA A 103 12.88 -0.89 18.46
C ALA A 103 14.06 -1.82 18.16
N THR A 104 13.82 -3.12 18.21
CA THR A 104 14.78 -4.17 17.78
C THR A 104 14.50 -4.62 16.36
N LYS A 105 13.30 -4.31 15.84
CA LYS A 105 12.86 -4.53 14.46
C LYS A 105 12.26 -3.26 13.91
N THR A 106 12.66 -2.89 12.69
CA THR A 106 12.15 -1.68 12.06
C THR A 106 10.89 -1.94 11.25
N HIS A 107 9.96 -1.01 11.27
CA HIS A 107 8.82 -0.94 10.37
C HIS A 107 9.18 -0.54 8.92
N GLY A 108 10.40 -0.09 8.66
CA GLY A 108 10.88 0.22 7.32
C GLY A 108 10.96 -1.01 6.39
N ILE A 109 11.00 -2.22 6.97
CA ILE A 109 10.80 -3.47 6.26
C ILE A 109 9.30 -3.78 6.28
N LEU A 110 8.60 -3.55 5.16
CA LEU A 110 7.16 -3.80 5.09
C LEU A 110 6.82 -5.28 5.09
N MET A 111 7.63 -6.09 4.41
CA MET A 111 7.47 -7.55 4.36
C MET A 111 8.83 -8.22 4.46
N GLU A 112 8.97 -9.13 5.39
CA GLU A 112 10.14 -9.98 5.60
C GLU A 112 9.76 -11.42 5.31
N TYR A 113 10.46 -12.06 4.37
CA TYR A 113 10.18 -13.44 3.97
C TYR A 113 11.06 -14.40 4.73
N ALA A 114 10.46 -15.44 5.28
CA ALA A 114 11.19 -16.54 5.90
C ALA A 114 12.11 -17.22 4.88
N ASN A 115 13.31 -17.58 5.33
CA ASN A 115 14.15 -18.51 4.56
C ASN A 115 13.48 -19.88 4.55
N ARG A 116 13.51 -20.52 3.39
CA ARG A 116 13.03 -21.90 3.23
C ARG A 116 14.21 -22.89 3.12
N PRO A 117 14.60 -23.49 4.25
CA PRO A 117 15.71 -24.47 4.27
C PRO A 117 15.43 -25.70 3.41
N ASP A 118 14.15 -26.04 3.22
CA ASP A 118 13.68 -27.16 2.40
C ASP A 118 13.93 -26.97 0.90
N LEU A 119 14.16 -25.73 0.45
CA LEU A 119 14.47 -25.38 -0.95
C LEU A 119 15.97 -25.17 -1.20
N ASN A 120 16.85 -25.52 -0.25
CA ASN A 120 18.30 -25.24 -0.33
C ASN A 120 18.64 -23.75 -0.58
N GLU A 121 17.75 -22.84 -0.16
CA GLU A 121 18.00 -21.41 -0.29
C GLU A 121 19.11 -21.00 0.70
N THR A 122 20.26 -20.66 0.15
CA THR A 122 21.36 -20.02 0.89
C THR A 122 21.22 -18.49 0.94
N GLU A 123 20.16 -17.96 0.31
CA GLU A 123 19.91 -16.54 0.22
C GLU A 123 19.47 -15.97 1.58
N PRO A 124 19.94 -14.76 1.92
CA PRO A 124 19.48 -14.07 3.11
C PRO A 124 17.99 -13.77 3.00
N THR A 125 17.32 -13.70 4.16
CA THR A 125 15.89 -13.33 4.28
C THR A 125 15.53 -12.19 3.32
N ARG A 126 14.59 -12.43 2.39
CA ARG A 126 14.17 -11.40 1.44
C ARG A 126 13.35 -10.34 2.17
N LYS A 127 13.71 -9.08 2.00
CA LYS A 127 13.08 -7.92 2.65
C LYS A 127 12.52 -6.98 1.60
N LEU A 128 11.22 -6.73 1.64
CA LEU A 128 10.56 -5.75 0.80
C LEU A 128 10.29 -4.47 1.60
N ARG A 129 10.77 -3.36 1.06
CA ARG A 129 10.56 -2.00 1.56
C ARG A 129 9.48 -1.31 0.73
N ALA A 130 9.13 -0.08 1.07
CA ALA A 130 8.14 0.68 0.32
C ALA A 130 8.52 0.89 -1.16
N ASP A 131 9.80 1.10 -1.47
CA ASP A 131 10.28 1.24 -2.85
C ASP A 131 10.19 -0.05 -3.67
N ASP A 132 10.15 -1.21 -3.01
CA ASP A 132 10.13 -2.52 -3.67
C ASP A 132 8.72 -2.96 -4.07
N VAL A 133 7.66 -2.33 -3.51
CA VAL A 133 6.25 -2.73 -3.70
C VAL A 133 5.80 -2.59 -5.15
N TYR A 134 5.97 -1.40 -5.75
CA TYR A 134 5.54 -1.18 -7.13
C TYR A 134 6.30 -2.05 -8.14
N PRO A 135 7.64 -2.17 -8.07
CA PRO A 135 8.40 -3.13 -8.87
C PRO A 135 7.92 -4.57 -8.72
N TRP A 136 7.58 -4.98 -7.49
CA TRP A 136 7.05 -6.32 -7.25
C TRP A 136 5.69 -6.52 -7.93
N LEU A 137 4.75 -5.62 -7.74
CA LEU A 137 3.44 -5.67 -8.39
C LEU A 137 3.57 -5.68 -9.92
N ASN A 138 4.44 -4.84 -10.47
CA ASN A 138 4.69 -4.77 -11.91
C ASN A 138 5.32 -6.05 -12.49
N LYS A 139 5.98 -6.86 -11.67
CA LYS A 139 6.59 -8.12 -12.10
C LYS A 139 5.63 -9.31 -11.98
N HIS A 140 4.73 -9.31 -10.98
CA HIS A 140 3.98 -10.49 -10.54
C HIS A 140 2.46 -10.39 -10.79
N THR A 141 2.00 -9.33 -11.46
CA THR A 141 0.59 -9.18 -11.82
C THR A 141 0.40 -9.23 -13.34
N ASP A 142 -0.84 -9.37 -13.80
CA ASP A 142 -1.18 -9.37 -15.20
C ASP A 142 -0.95 -8.01 -15.87
N GLN A 143 -0.83 -8.01 -17.20
CA GLN A 143 -0.53 -6.80 -17.97
C GLN A 143 -1.63 -5.73 -17.88
N HIS A 144 -2.89 -6.16 -17.70
CA HIS A 144 -4.01 -5.21 -17.57
C HIS A 144 -3.86 -4.39 -16.28
N TYR A 145 -3.58 -5.06 -15.16
CA TYR A 145 -3.35 -4.39 -13.86
C TYR A 145 -2.11 -3.48 -13.90
N GLN A 146 -1.02 -3.94 -14.50
CA GLN A 146 0.20 -3.14 -14.68
C GLN A 146 -0.09 -1.85 -15.48
N ASN A 147 -0.83 -1.97 -16.59
CA ASN A 147 -1.22 -0.82 -17.39
C ASN A 147 -2.12 0.13 -16.60
N MET A 148 -3.09 -0.40 -15.85
CA MET A 148 -3.98 0.39 -15.00
C MET A 148 -3.19 1.17 -13.93
N LEU A 149 -2.22 0.54 -13.24
CA LEU A 149 -1.36 1.23 -12.29
C LEU A 149 -0.57 2.36 -12.97
N LYS A 150 0.07 2.07 -14.10
CA LYS A 150 0.91 3.03 -14.83
C LYS A 150 0.12 4.23 -15.35
N THR A 151 -1.13 4.04 -15.76
CA THR A 151 -1.94 5.09 -16.41
C THR A 151 -2.80 5.89 -15.45
N ASN A 152 -2.99 5.42 -14.20
CA ASN A 152 -3.92 6.07 -13.27
C ASN A 152 -3.31 6.47 -11.94
N TYR A 153 -2.10 5.99 -11.60
CA TYR A 153 -1.52 6.22 -10.26
C TYR A 153 -0.05 6.57 -10.32
N SER A 154 0.39 7.22 -9.26
CA SER A 154 1.79 7.50 -8.98
C SER A 154 2.06 7.33 -7.49
N PHE A 155 3.25 6.81 -7.15
CA PHE A 155 3.62 6.42 -5.79
C PHE A 155 4.90 7.09 -5.30
N GLY A 156 5.46 8.01 -6.09
CA GLY A 156 6.70 8.70 -5.80
C GLY A 156 6.56 9.86 -4.82
N ILE A 157 7.63 10.62 -4.72
CA ILE A 157 7.70 11.90 -4.02
C ILE A 157 8.41 12.92 -4.91
N GLU A 158 7.83 14.11 -5.04
CA GLU A 158 8.42 15.22 -5.79
C GLU A 158 8.83 16.32 -4.81
N ARG A 159 10.02 16.87 -4.98
CA ARG A 159 10.56 17.92 -4.13
C ARG A 159 10.81 19.23 -4.88
N ASP A 160 10.85 19.17 -6.20
CA ASP A 160 10.98 20.36 -7.04
C ASP A 160 9.63 21.06 -7.20
N SER A 161 9.57 22.34 -6.82
CA SER A 161 8.33 23.13 -6.86
C SER A 161 7.83 23.40 -8.28
N ALA A 162 8.73 23.44 -9.29
CA ALA A 162 8.31 23.62 -10.68
C ALA A 162 7.69 22.34 -11.23
N GLN A 163 8.27 21.19 -10.88
CA GLN A 163 7.72 19.88 -11.26
C GLN A 163 6.39 19.62 -10.57
N ILE A 164 6.22 19.94 -9.27
CA ILE A 164 4.94 19.85 -8.57
C ILE A 164 3.86 20.68 -9.27
N ARG A 165 4.19 21.91 -9.72
CA ARG A 165 3.24 22.72 -10.49
C ARG A 165 2.89 22.10 -11.84
N ALA A 166 3.85 21.47 -12.52
CA ALA A 166 3.59 20.74 -13.77
C ALA A 166 2.69 19.52 -13.51
N ASN A 167 2.95 18.76 -12.44
CA ASN A 167 2.20 17.59 -12.02
C ASN A 167 0.72 17.91 -11.67
N ASN A 168 0.39 19.14 -11.29
CA ASN A 168 -1.00 19.56 -11.06
C ASN A 168 -1.91 19.40 -12.31
N LYS A 169 -1.31 19.28 -13.50
CA LYS A 169 -2.01 19.06 -14.78
C LYS A 169 -2.07 17.58 -15.19
N ASP A 170 -1.41 16.69 -14.44
CA ASP A 170 -1.32 15.27 -14.75
C ASP A 170 -2.27 14.46 -13.84
N PRO A 171 -3.37 13.93 -14.38
CA PRO A 171 -4.35 13.15 -13.61
C PRO A 171 -3.76 11.94 -12.88
N THR A 172 -2.68 11.36 -13.37
CA THR A 172 -2.02 10.21 -12.74
C THR A 172 -1.39 10.56 -11.38
N LYS A 173 -1.11 11.86 -11.15
CA LYS A 173 -0.50 12.38 -9.93
C LYS A 173 -1.51 12.79 -8.85
N TRP A 174 -2.77 13.05 -9.22
CA TRP A 174 -3.76 13.69 -8.34
C TRP A 174 -4.14 12.88 -7.09
N THR A 175 -3.89 11.58 -7.07
CA THR A 175 -4.09 10.75 -5.87
C THR A 175 -2.93 10.82 -4.89
N ASN A 176 -1.78 11.38 -5.31
CA ASN A 176 -0.57 11.42 -4.51
C ASN A 176 -0.25 12.85 -4.03
N PRO A 177 -0.54 13.19 -2.75
CA PRO A 177 -0.29 14.53 -2.23
C PRO A 177 1.20 14.89 -2.10
N LEU A 178 2.11 13.93 -2.29
CA LEU A 178 3.55 14.17 -2.33
C LEU A 178 4.05 14.59 -3.73
N GLU A 179 3.20 14.58 -4.74
CA GLU A 179 3.58 14.94 -6.11
C GLU A 179 2.77 16.10 -6.69
N VAL A 180 1.71 16.55 -5.97
CA VAL A 180 0.87 17.69 -6.36
C VAL A 180 0.71 18.66 -5.21
N ALA A 181 0.43 19.94 -5.54
CA ALA A 181 0.11 20.95 -4.53
C ALA A 181 -1.41 21.06 -4.27
N LEU A 182 -1.78 21.60 -3.12
CA LEU A 182 -3.11 22.12 -2.87
C LEU A 182 -3.44 23.23 -3.88
N PRO A 183 -4.72 23.46 -4.21
CA PRO A 183 -5.12 24.57 -5.09
C PRO A 183 -4.66 25.93 -4.58
N HIS A 184 -4.45 26.87 -5.49
CA HIS A 184 -4.22 28.25 -5.10
C HIS A 184 -5.55 28.94 -4.74
N ALA A 185 -6.08 28.60 -3.57
CA ALA A 185 -7.39 29.03 -3.06
C ALA A 185 -7.25 29.54 -1.61
N PRO A 186 -6.73 30.78 -1.41
CA PRO A 186 -6.30 31.27 -0.09
C PRO A 186 -7.42 31.34 0.96
N HIS A 187 -8.69 31.36 0.57
CA HIS A 187 -9.82 31.36 1.50
C HIS A 187 -10.27 29.96 1.92
N MET A 188 -9.90 28.93 1.17
CA MET A 188 -10.20 27.54 1.52
C MET A 188 -9.40 27.09 2.75
N LYS A 189 -10.01 26.31 3.63
CA LYS A 189 -9.38 25.72 4.81
C LYS A 189 -9.19 24.22 4.60
N VAL A 190 -8.20 23.63 5.28
CA VAL A 190 -8.02 22.19 5.33
C VAL A 190 -8.17 21.72 6.78
N TYR A 191 -9.08 20.80 7.03
CA TYR A 191 -9.26 20.18 8.33
C TYR A 191 -8.80 18.74 8.26
N CYS A 192 -7.85 18.36 9.13
CA CYS A 192 -7.36 17.01 9.28
C CYS A 192 -7.91 16.42 10.59
N ILE A 193 -8.80 15.47 10.47
CA ILE A 193 -9.46 14.83 11.61
C ILE A 193 -9.18 13.33 11.50
N TYR A 194 -8.45 12.76 12.46
CA TYR A 194 -8.11 11.33 12.45
C TYR A 194 -7.97 10.78 13.86
N GLY A 195 -8.26 9.47 13.98
CA GLY A 195 -8.01 8.71 15.19
C GLY A 195 -6.52 8.36 15.36
N TRP A 196 -6.10 8.07 16.57
CA TRP A 196 -4.75 7.63 16.92
C TRP A 196 -4.79 6.73 18.15
N ASN A 197 -3.64 6.17 18.53
CA ASN A 197 -3.49 5.31 19.69
C ASN A 197 -4.29 4.00 19.57
N LYS A 198 -4.44 3.48 18.34
CA LYS A 198 -5.00 2.15 18.11
C LYS A 198 -4.03 1.31 17.29
N PRO A 199 -3.68 0.09 17.77
CA PRO A 199 -2.78 -0.80 17.03
C PRO A 199 -3.26 -1.00 15.59
N THR A 200 -2.34 -0.80 14.64
CA THR A 200 -2.62 -0.79 13.21
C THR A 200 -1.58 -1.62 12.48
N GLU A 201 -2.00 -2.47 11.54
CA GLU A 201 -1.09 -3.31 10.76
C GLU A 201 -0.01 -2.48 10.07
N ARG A 202 1.27 -2.83 10.27
CA ARG A 202 2.38 -2.01 9.80
C ARG A 202 3.44 -2.77 9.01
N SER A 203 3.78 -3.99 9.40
CA SER A 203 4.72 -4.84 8.68
C SER A 203 4.39 -6.32 8.89
N TYR A 204 4.93 -7.17 8.00
CA TYR A 204 4.47 -8.54 7.88
C TYR A 204 5.62 -9.52 7.77
N TRP A 205 5.46 -10.68 8.41
CA TRP A 205 6.30 -11.84 8.19
C TRP A 205 5.62 -12.77 7.20
N MET A 206 6.31 -13.08 6.13
CA MET A 206 5.79 -13.81 4.98
C MET A 206 6.52 -15.13 4.79
N TYR A 207 5.86 -16.09 4.15
CA TYR A 207 6.48 -17.26 3.60
C TYR A 207 6.03 -17.50 2.15
N GLU A 208 6.82 -18.27 1.41
CA GLU A 208 6.44 -18.73 0.08
C GLU A 208 6.15 -20.22 0.14
N GLN A 209 5.09 -20.63 -0.51
CA GLN A 209 4.65 -22.02 -0.60
C GLN A 209 4.55 -22.44 -2.06
N GLU A 210 5.12 -23.58 -2.39
CA GLU A 210 4.84 -24.21 -3.69
C GLU A 210 3.40 -24.72 -3.73
N THR A 211 2.72 -24.50 -4.85
CA THR A 211 1.40 -25.05 -5.07
C THR A 211 1.36 -25.80 -6.39
N GLU A 212 0.91 -27.05 -6.34
CA GLU A 212 0.69 -27.88 -7.53
C GLU A 212 -0.65 -27.59 -8.19
N SER A 213 -1.59 -26.92 -7.49
CA SER A 213 -2.99 -26.85 -7.91
C SER A 213 -3.30 -25.66 -8.83
N ALA A 214 -2.44 -24.66 -8.94
CA ALA A 214 -2.73 -23.48 -9.75
C ALA A 214 -2.75 -23.75 -11.29
N LEU A 215 -2.23 -24.88 -11.73
CA LEU A 215 -2.20 -25.24 -13.16
C LEU A 215 -3.42 -26.06 -13.62
N ASN A 216 -4.19 -26.65 -12.71
CA ASN A 216 -5.27 -27.59 -13.05
C ASN A 216 -6.68 -27.10 -12.69
N GLU A 217 -6.82 -26.02 -11.95
CA GLU A 217 -8.13 -25.46 -11.65
C GLU A 217 -8.53 -24.41 -12.67
N ARG A 218 -9.42 -24.80 -13.60
CA ARG A 218 -10.20 -23.82 -14.35
C ARG A 218 -10.94 -22.94 -13.35
N SER A 219 -10.71 -21.63 -13.43
CA SER A 219 -11.57 -20.66 -12.74
C SER A 219 -13.03 -21.00 -13.07
N PRO A 220 -13.95 -21.06 -12.08
CA PRO A 220 -15.37 -21.36 -12.31
C PRO A 220 -16.04 -20.44 -13.32
N ASP A 221 -15.47 -19.27 -13.58
CA ASP A 221 -15.95 -18.21 -14.46
C ASP A 221 -15.26 -18.14 -15.83
N GLY A 222 -14.37 -19.10 -16.14
CA GLY A 222 -13.73 -19.18 -17.45
C GLY A 222 -12.65 -18.13 -17.72
N PHE A 223 -12.19 -17.38 -16.70
CA PHE A 223 -11.04 -16.50 -16.83
C PHE A 223 -9.77 -17.32 -17.03
N GLU A 224 -9.25 -17.31 -18.25
CA GLU A 224 -7.92 -17.87 -18.52
C GLU A 224 -6.88 -16.96 -17.86
N TYR A 225 -6.10 -17.54 -16.92
CA TYR A 225 -4.87 -16.87 -16.44
C TYR A 225 -4.01 -16.49 -17.65
N SER A 226 -3.49 -15.27 -17.63
CA SER A 226 -2.78 -14.70 -18.77
C SER A 226 -1.73 -15.66 -19.33
N GLU A 227 -1.63 -15.73 -20.65
CA GLU A 227 -0.62 -16.52 -21.40
C GLU A 227 0.81 -16.29 -20.89
N SER A 228 1.08 -15.13 -20.25
CA SER A 228 2.36 -14.80 -19.64
C SER A 228 2.69 -15.66 -18.40
N LEU A 229 1.69 -16.16 -17.67
CA LEU A 229 1.88 -17.14 -16.59
C LEU A 229 1.97 -18.57 -17.16
N ARG A 230 1.22 -18.89 -18.22
CA ARG A 230 1.33 -20.18 -18.92
C ARG A 230 2.68 -20.37 -19.62
N ASN A 231 3.26 -19.35 -20.23
CA ASN A 231 4.55 -19.43 -20.94
C ASN A 231 5.77 -19.44 -20.00
N ARG A 232 5.60 -19.29 -18.68
CA ARG A 232 6.68 -19.39 -17.68
C ARG A 232 6.83 -20.78 -17.09
N THR A 233 5.90 -21.67 -17.33
CA THR A 233 5.95 -23.06 -16.84
C THR A 233 6.53 -23.95 -17.93
N SER A 234 7.85 -24.14 -17.91
CA SER A 234 8.39 -25.41 -18.27
C SER A 234 7.85 -26.43 -17.26
N ASP A 235 7.67 -27.70 -17.63
CA ASP A 235 7.09 -28.78 -16.82
C ASP A 235 7.71 -28.99 -15.39
N THR A 236 8.56 -28.10 -14.92
CA THR A 236 9.29 -28.14 -13.66
C THR A 236 9.14 -26.88 -12.79
N ASP A 237 8.52 -25.79 -13.27
CA ASP A 237 8.41 -24.57 -12.47
C ASP A 237 7.09 -24.57 -11.66
N LYS A 238 7.19 -25.00 -10.42
CA LYS A 238 6.12 -24.89 -9.46
C LYS A 238 5.81 -23.42 -9.16
N LEU A 239 4.52 -23.06 -9.14
CA LEU A 239 4.11 -21.70 -8.83
C LEU A 239 4.32 -21.41 -7.34
N MET A 240 5.11 -20.38 -7.04
CA MET A 240 5.33 -19.91 -5.69
C MET A 240 4.23 -18.92 -5.30
N VAL A 241 3.52 -19.21 -4.23
CA VAL A 241 2.49 -18.33 -3.66
C VAL A 241 2.97 -17.77 -2.34
N SER A 242 3.00 -16.44 -2.26
CA SER A 242 3.34 -15.73 -1.01
C SER A 242 2.13 -15.68 -0.08
N ARG A 243 2.37 -15.90 1.23
CA ARG A 243 1.36 -15.84 2.29
C ARG A 243 1.92 -15.18 3.54
N ILE A 244 1.03 -14.61 4.35
CA ILE A 244 1.39 -14.18 5.72
C ILE A 244 1.54 -15.44 6.58
N ASP A 245 2.65 -15.55 7.31
CA ASP A 245 2.89 -16.67 8.22
C ASP A 245 2.16 -16.46 9.55
N GLY A 246 0.89 -16.81 9.59
CA GLY A 246 0.05 -16.68 10.78
C GLY A 246 0.48 -17.53 11.98
N GLN A 247 1.46 -18.43 11.83
CA GLN A 247 2.02 -19.22 12.93
C GLN A 247 3.25 -18.54 13.57
N MET A 248 3.83 -17.56 12.86
CA MET A 248 5.05 -16.91 13.34
C MET A 248 4.71 -15.85 14.41
N ASN A 249 5.36 -16.02 15.56
CA ASN A 249 5.27 -15.11 16.70
C ASN A 249 6.68 -14.80 17.20
N ASP A 250 6.95 -13.56 17.60
CA ASP A 250 8.19 -13.10 18.20
C ASP A 250 7.85 -12.04 19.27
N GLU A 251 7.55 -12.51 20.46
CA GLU A 251 7.15 -11.64 21.59
C GLU A 251 8.31 -10.84 22.17
N GLU A 252 9.55 -11.27 21.92
CA GLU A 252 10.76 -10.59 22.44
C GLU A 252 11.17 -9.40 21.57
N SER A 253 10.74 -9.36 20.31
CA SER A 253 11.01 -8.21 19.44
C SER A 253 10.19 -6.99 19.81
N VAL A 254 10.73 -5.81 19.50
CA VAL A 254 10.03 -4.53 19.65
C VAL A 254 9.95 -3.85 18.27
N PRO A 255 8.78 -3.65 17.72
CA PRO A 255 7.47 -4.13 18.17
C PRO A 255 7.34 -5.66 18.05
N PRO A 256 6.49 -6.29 18.87
CA PRO A 256 6.28 -7.74 18.82
C PRO A 256 5.64 -8.18 17.50
N LEU A 257 5.92 -9.41 17.10
CA LEU A 257 5.29 -10.07 15.97
C LEU A 257 4.22 -11.02 16.50
N GLU A 258 2.99 -10.83 16.07
CA GLU A 258 1.84 -11.65 16.45
C GLU A 258 1.15 -12.18 15.18
N SER A 259 1.10 -13.50 15.03
CA SER A 259 0.48 -14.16 13.86
C SER A 259 0.99 -13.58 12.53
N GLY A 260 2.30 -13.37 12.42
CA GLY A 260 2.94 -12.83 11.22
C GLY A 260 2.75 -11.34 10.99
N VAL A 261 2.19 -10.59 11.94
CA VAL A 261 1.94 -9.15 11.79
C VAL A 261 2.57 -8.35 12.92
N ARG A 262 3.32 -7.29 12.59
CA ARG A 262 3.75 -6.26 13.53
C ARG A 262 2.82 -5.07 13.45
N MET A 263 2.36 -4.63 14.61
CA MET A 263 1.47 -3.48 14.73
C MET A 263 2.29 -2.21 14.98
N GLY A 264 1.90 -1.14 14.30
CA GLY A 264 2.35 0.23 14.57
C GLY A 264 1.21 1.08 15.11
N GLU A 265 1.41 2.38 15.14
CA GLU A 265 0.41 3.33 15.58
C GLU A 265 -0.49 3.80 14.44
N GLY A 266 -1.78 4.00 14.74
CA GLY A 266 -2.79 4.49 13.79
C GLY A 266 -4.18 4.53 14.39
N ASP A 267 -5.18 4.44 13.53
CA ASP A 267 -6.61 4.41 13.89
C ASP A 267 -7.22 3.00 13.93
N GLY A 268 -6.38 1.96 13.77
CA GLY A 268 -6.78 0.55 13.67
C GLY A 268 -6.86 0.03 12.22
N THR A 269 -6.78 0.90 11.24
CA THR A 269 -6.79 0.54 9.81
C THR A 269 -5.69 1.28 9.05
N VAL A 270 -5.54 2.56 9.30
CA VAL A 270 -4.59 3.46 8.62
C VAL A 270 -3.50 3.87 9.59
N SER A 271 -2.23 3.67 9.21
CA SER A 271 -1.10 4.07 10.05
C SER A 271 -1.01 5.59 10.19
N LEU A 272 -0.51 6.05 11.35
CA LEU A 272 -0.40 7.46 11.68
C LEU A 272 0.43 8.25 10.66
N LEU A 273 1.45 7.62 10.05
CA LEU A 273 2.23 8.22 8.95
C LEU A 273 1.33 8.63 7.78
N SER A 274 0.38 7.79 7.39
CA SER A 274 -0.54 8.11 6.29
C SER A 274 -1.57 9.15 6.68
N LEU A 275 -2.10 9.06 7.90
CA LEU A 275 -3.13 9.97 8.41
C LEU A 275 -2.61 11.39 8.61
N GLY A 276 -1.42 11.52 9.22
CA GLY A 276 -0.95 12.77 9.80
C GLY A 276 0.16 13.48 9.02
N SER A 277 1.04 12.78 8.29
CA SER A 277 2.27 13.39 7.76
C SER A 277 2.04 14.58 6.83
N MET A 278 1.04 14.50 5.95
CA MET A 278 0.73 15.65 5.09
C MET A 278 0.15 16.82 5.87
N CYS A 279 -0.69 16.55 6.86
CA CYS A 279 -1.31 17.55 7.71
C CYS A 279 -0.31 18.23 8.66
N ALA A 280 0.55 17.43 9.31
CA ALA A 280 1.49 17.94 10.29
C ALA A 280 2.77 18.55 9.66
N HIS A 281 3.16 18.09 8.47
CA HIS A 281 4.42 18.48 7.85
C HIS A 281 4.29 18.88 6.38
N GLY A 282 3.71 18.03 5.53
CA GLY A 282 3.71 18.21 4.08
C GLY A 282 3.05 19.52 3.66
N TRP A 283 1.83 19.77 4.09
CA TRP A 283 1.06 20.97 3.74
C TRP A 283 1.48 22.23 4.52
N HIS A 284 2.47 22.15 5.39
CA HIS A 284 3.17 23.34 5.91
C HIS A 284 4.32 23.80 5.02
N MET A 285 4.68 23.02 3.98
CA MET A 285 5.70 23.40 3.02
C MET A 285 5.09 24.15 1.83
N ASP A 286 5.67 25.30 1.45
CA ASP A 286 5.21 26.13 0.33
C ASP A 286 5.06 25.35 -0.99
N ARG A 287 5.89 24.33 -1.23
CA ARG A 287 5.81 23.51 -2.45
C ARG A 287 4.50 22.71 -2.57
N TYR A 288 3.91 22.27 -1.48
CA TYR A 288 2.66 21.51 -1.44
C TYR A 288 1.45 22.39 -1.06
N ASN A 289 1.68 23.57 -0.52
CA ASN A 289 0.65 24.54 -0.13
C ASN A 289 1.07 25.97 -0.53
N PRO A 290 1.10 26.26 -1.84
CA PRO A 290 1.60 27.55 -2.35
C PRO A 290 0.75 28.75 -1.98
N ALA A 291 -0.53 28.54 -1.65
CA ALA A 291 -1.43 29.59 -1.17
C ALA A 291 -1.41 29.76 0.34
N ARG A 292 -0.63 28.93 1.06
CA ARG A 292 -0.56 28.90 2.53
C ARG A 292 -1.94 28.74 3.18
N LEU A 293 -2.75 27.86 2.62
CA LEU A 293 -4.03 27.49 3.21
C LEU A 293 -3.84 27.11 4.66
N LYS A 294 -4.79 27.49 5.50
CA LYS A 294 -4.79 27.07 6.89
C LYS A 294 -5.10 25.56 6.97
N VAL A 295 -4.16 24.81 7.52
CA VAL A 295 -4.25 23.37 7.78
C VAL A 295 -4.37 23.14 9.27
#